data_3e301c8d4a8e9c52c9e6a67d5aea6651
#
_entry.id   3e301c8d4a8e9c52c9e6a67d5aea6651
#
_cell.length_a   1.000
_cell.length_b   1.000
_cell.length_c   1.000
_cell.angle_alpha   90.00
_cell.angle_beta   90.00
_cell.angle_gamma   90.00
#
_symmetry.space_group_name_H-M   'P 1'
#
loop_
_entity.id
_entity.type
_entity.pdbx_description
1 polymer ?
#
loop_
_entity_poly.entity_id
_entity_poly.type
_entity_poly.pdbx_seq_one_letter_code
_entity_poly.pdbx_strand_id
1 'polypeptide(L)'
;MTNKWFLRIAALVLLVVSFLVIKNIMEYKSPHGTNQMRAFYCQPKNTIDVLAMGSSHVHCGINTATLWNDYKIAAYDLSAAEQPLWITYYYLKEAYKYQKPKVVIIDVFSAARFKEDYHYKWMEESFYGMRFGREKIEMLKVAVEKDRYREYFPSFFSYHNRYIDLNKEDILNIFGNRKEKEIFKGYTPSFNRIDQSEPFGGWDELEDYSLTEKSEEYLKKIKK
;
A
#
# COMPACT_ATOMS: atom_id res chain seq x y z
N MET A 1 1.61 38.19 -36.12
CA MET A 1 0.72 38.29 -34.94
C MET A 1 0.66 36.90 -34.30
N THR A 2 1.43 36.66 -33.23
CA THR A 2 1.34 35.43 -32.45
C THR A 2 -0.06 35.35 -31.83
N ASN A 3 -0.77 34.26 -32.10
CA ASN A 3 -2.13 34.09 -31.61
C ASN A 3 -2.09 34.04 -30.08
N LYS A 4 -2.55 35.09 -29.41
CA LYS A 4 -2.53 35.19 -27.93
C LYS A 4 -3.21 34.00 -27.26
N TRP A 5 -4.18 33.38 -27.92
CA TRP A 5 -4.84 32.15 -27.46
C TRP A 5 -3.90 30.96 -27.47
N PHE A 6 -3.08 30.80 -28.49
CA PHE A 6 -2.07 29.74 -28.56
C PHE A 6 -1.07 29.82 -27.41
N LEU A 7 -0.58 31.04 -27.14
CA LEU A 7 0.35 31.27 -26.01
C LEU A 7 -0.31 30.96 -24.65
N ARG A 8 -1.58 31.31 -24.47
CA ARG A 8 -2.34 31.00 -23.25
C ARG A 8 -2.53 29.50 -23.07
N ILE A 9 -2.91 28.79 -24.12
CA ILE A 9 -3.07 27.34 -24.10
C ILE A 9 -1.71 26.68 -23.81
N ALA A 10 -0.63 27.09 -24.48
CA ALA A 10 0.70 26.57 -24.25
C ALA A 10 1.16 26.79 -22.79
N ALA A 11 0.92 27.97 -22.23
CA ALA A 11 1.22 28.27 -20.84
C ALA A 11 0.41 27.40 -19.87
N LEU A 12 -0.88 27.19 -20.14
CA LEU A 12 -1.73 26.29 -19.32
C LEU A 12 -1.24 24.85 -19.38
N VAL A 13 -0.91 24.36 -20.58
CA VAL A 13 -0.36 23.00 -20.75
C VAL A 13 0.96 22.86 -19.99
N LEU A 14 1.86 23.82 -20.10
CA LEU A 14 3.14 23.82 -19.39
C LEU A 14 2.91 23.77 -17.87
N LEU A 15 2.00 24.59 -17.36
CA LEU A 15 1.66 24.62 -15.94
C LEU A 15 1.12 23.26 -15.45
N VAL A 16 0.19 22.65 -16.20
CA VAL A 16 -0.35 21.33 -15.88
C VAL A 16 0.73 20.25 -15.90
N VAL A 17 1.58 20.25 -16.95
CA VAL A 17 2.68 19.28 -17.05
C VAL A 17 3.67 19.46 -15.89
N SER A 18 4.07 20.71 -15.57
CA SER A 18 4.96 21.00 -14.45
C SER A 18 4.36 20.52 -13.13
N PHE A 19 3.06 20.76 -12.91
CA PHE A 19 2.35 20.28 -11.73
C PHE A 19 2.35 18.75 -11.62
N LEU A 20 2.09 18.03 -12.72
CA LEU A 20 2.12 16.58 -12.76
C LEU A 20 3.51 16.00 -12.50
N VAL A 21 4.55 16.66 -13.03
CA VAL A 21 5.95 16.27 -12.78
C VAL A 21 6.31 16.47 -11.31
N ILE A 22 6.05 17.65 -10.75
CA ILE A 22 6.30 17.95 -9.33
C ILE A 22 5.53 16.97 -8.43
N LYS A 23 4.24 16.75 -8.72
CA LYS A 23 3.44 15.77 -7.99
C LYS A 23 4.10 14.39 -8.01
N ASN A 24 4.59 13.93 -9.15
CA ASN A 24 5.22 12.61 -9.28
C ASN A 24 6.56 12.50 -8.53
N ILE A 25 7.36 13.59 -8.51
CA ILE A 25 8.60 13.66 -7.72
C ILE A 25 8.29 13.56 -6.23
N MET A 26 7.33 14.35 -5.78
CA MET A 26 6.99 14.48 -4.37
C MET A 26 6.16 13.30 -3.83
N GLU A 27 5.60 12.48 -4.71
CA GLU A 27 4.74 11.38 -4.31
C GLU A 27 5.50 10.35 -3.46
N TYR A 28 4.90 9.95 -2.33
CA TYR A 28 5.46 8.94 -1.44
C TYR A 28 5.64 7.60 -2.15
N LYS A 29 6.82 7.03 -2.04
CA LYS A 29 7.22 5.79 -2.72
C LYS A 29 7.74 4.80 -1.70
N SER A 30 6.83 4.15 -0.99
CA SER A 30 7.20 3.02 -0.16
C SER A 30 7.36 1.75 -0.99
N PRO A 31 8.36 0.90 -0.73
CA PRO A 31 8.46 -0.42 -1.34
C PRO A 31 7.25 -1.29 -0.99
N HIS A 32 6.71 -1.14 0.23
CA HIS A 32 5.52 -1.84 0.72
C HIS A 32 4.25 -1.03 0.46
N GLY A 33 3.10 -1.63 0.57
CA GLY A 33 1.81 -0.98 0.41
C GLY A 33 1.67 -0.19 -0.90
N THR A 34 2.26 1.00 -0.96
CA THR A 34 2.12 1.91 -2.12
C THR A 34 2.59 1.29 -3.43
N ASN A 35 3.83 0.78 -3.49
CA ASN A 35 4.37 0.20 -4.72
C ASN A 35 3.75 -1.17 -5.03
N GLN A 36 3.46 -1.97 -4.01
CA GLN A 36 2.76 -3.24 -4.16
C GLN A 36 1.38 -3.04 -4.78
N MET A 37 0.59 -2.09 -4.27
CA MET A 37 -0.74 -1.78 -4.83
C MET A 37 -0.65 -1.27 -6.26
N ARG A 38 0.35 -0.45 -6.60
CA ARG A 38 0.57 0.01 -7.97
C ARG A 38 0.96 -1.11 -8.92
N ALA A 39 1.87 -1.99 -8.50
CA ALA A 39 2.28 -3.15 -9.26
C ALA A 39 1.14 -4.17 -9.41
N PHE A 40 0.27 -4.28 -8.40
CA PHE A 40 -0.94 -5.09 -8.47
C PHE A 40 -1.87 -4.67 -9.63
N TYR A 41 -2.07 -3.38 -9.85
CA TYR A 41 -2.86 -2.89 -10.99
C TYR A 41 -2.25 -3.20 -12.36
N CYS A 42 -0.96 -3.51 -12.42
CA CYS A 42 -0.27 -3.92 -13.64
C CYS A 42 -0.38 -5.43 -13.90
N GLN A 43 -0.90 -6.22 -12.96
CA GLN A 43 -1.10 -7.65 -13.16
C GLN A 43 -2.22 -7.89 -14.19
N PRO A 44 -2.06 -8.89 -15.07
CA PRO A 44 -3.17 -9.30 -15.94
C PRO A 44 -4.38 -9.71 -15.10
N LYS A 45 -5.58 -9.44 -15.62
CA LYS A 45 -6.81 -9.74 -14.88
C LYS A 45 -6.98 -11.25 -14.66
N ASN A 46 -7.43 -11.61 -13.46
CA ASN A 46 -7.77 -13.00 -13.08
C ASN A 46 -6.61 -13.99 -13.25
N THR A 47 -5.38 -13.56 -12.94
CA THR A 47 -4.17 -14.39 -13.00
C THR A 47 -3.59 -14.71 -11.63
N ILE A 48 -4.18 -14.22 -10.56
CA ILE A 48 -3.74 -14.46 -9.18
C ILE A 48 -4.62 -15.54 -8.58
N ASP A 49 -4.03 -16.67 -8.17
CA ASP A 49 -4.71 -17.76 -7.50
C ASP A 49 -4.82 -17.53 -5.99
N VAL A 50 -3.77 -16.97 -5.38
CA VAL A 50 -3.69 -16.70 -3.94
C VAL A 50 -3.36 -15.24 -3.73
N LEU A 51 -4.20 -14.55 -2.95
CA LEU A 51 -3.97 -13.17 -2.52
C LEU A 51 -3.68 -13.17 -1.03
N ALA A 52 -2.47 -12.77 -0.64
CA ALA A 52 -2.08 -12.63 0.76
C ALA A 52 -2.15 -11.15 1.15
N MET A 53 -2.78 -10.84 2.29
CA MET A 53 -3.10 -9.48 2.71
C MET A 53 -2.90 -9.32 4.22
N GLY A 54 -2.44 -8.14 4.62
CA GLY A 54 -2.27 -7.80 6.02
C GLY A 54 -1.03 -6.95 6.29
N SER A 55 -0.33 -7.22 7.38
CA SER A 55 0.82 -6.46 7.86
C SER A 55 2.14 -6.89 7.18
N SER A 56 3.26 -6.43 7.76
CA SER A 56 4.61 -6.84 7.35
C SER A 56 4.84 -8.35 7.45
N HIS A 57 4.11 -9.07 8.27
CA HIS A 57 4.17 -10.53 8.33
C HIS A 57 3.89 -11.18 6.98
N VAL A 58 3.04 -10.57 6.16
CA VAL A 58 2.74 -11.06 4.81
C VAL A 58 3.92 -10.84 3.89
N HIS A 59 4.32 -9.58 3.65
CA HIS A 59 5.35 -9.28 2.65
C HIS A 59 6.76 -9.69 3.05
N CYS A 60 7.00 -9.98 4.33
CA CYS A 60 8.26 -10.56 4.80
C CYS A 60 8.20 -12.09 4.92
N GLY A 61 7.02 -12.67 5.14
CA GLY A 61 6.86 -14.09 5.47
C GLY A 61 6.37 -14.97 4.32
N ILE A 62 5.59 -14.43 3.38
CA ILE A 62 5.03 -15.21 2.28
C ILE A 62 5.85 -15.00 1.00
N ASN A 63 6.72 -15.95 0.69
CA ASN A 63 7.55 -15.89 -0.51
C ASN A 63 6.76 -16.35 -1.74
N THR A 64 6.24 -15.41 -2.51
CA THR A 64 5.46 -15.67 -3.72
C THR A 64 6.27 -16.37 -4.81
N ALA A 65 7.61 -16.15 -4.87
CA ALA A 65 8.47 -16.83 -5.81
C ALA A 65 8.61 -18.32 -5.49
N THR A 66 8.73 -18.70 -4.21
CA THR A 66 8.73 -20.09 -3.78
C THR A 66 7.40 -20.78 -4.11
N LEU A 67 6.27 -20.11 -3.82
CA LEU A 67 4.95 -20.64 -4.18
C LEU A 67 4.83 -20.92 -5.68
N TRP A 68 5.36 -20.05 -6.52
CA TRP A 68 5.36 -20.28 -7.96
C TRP A 68 6.34 -21.37 -8.39
N ASN A 69 7.59 -21.33 -7.90
CA ASN A 69 8.62 -22.26 -8.36
C ASN A 69 8.32 -23.71 -7.98
N ASP A 70 7.88 -23.93 -6.74
CA ASP A 70 7.73 -25.27 -6.17
C ASP A 70 6.33 -25.84 -6.42
N TYR A 71 5.29 -24.98 -6.37
CA TYR A 71 3.90 -25.42 -6.40
C TYR A 71 3.10 -24.91 -7.59
N LYS A 72 3.67 -24.04 -8.43
CA LYS A 72 2.98 -23.37 -9.55
C LYS A 72 1.74 -22.56 -9.12
N ILE A 73 1.76 -22.06 -7.89
CA ILE A 73 0.71 -21.21 -7.33
C ILE A 73 1.03 -19.76 -7.66
N ALA A 74 0.16 -19.12 -8.41
CA ALA A 74 0.26 -17.68 -8.72
C ALA A 74 -0.22 -16.86 -7.51
N ALA A 75 0.69 -16.51 -6.62
CA ALA A 75 0.42 -15.72 -5.43
C ALA A 75 0.78 -14.24 -5.63
N TYR A 76 0.12 -13.37 -4.88
CA TYR A 76 0.43 -11.94 -4.78
C TYR A 76 0.29 -11.46 -3.34
N ASP A 77 1.29 -10.74 -2.84
CA ASP A 77 1.26 -10.09 -1.54
C ASP A 77 0.77 -8.65 -1.69
N LEU A 78 -0.36 -8.35 -1.11
CA LEU A 78 -0.98 -7.03 -1.10
C LEU A 78 -1.14 -6.55 0.34
N SER A 79 -0.05 -6.09 0.91
CA SER A 79 0.08 -5.77 2.32
C SER A 79 0.80 -4.44 2.52
N ALA A 80 0.72 -3.88 3.72
CA ALA A 80 1.47 -2.71 4.14
C ALA A 80 1.94 -2.88 5.59
N ALA A 81 2.94 -2.09 6.01
CA ALA A 81 3.41 -2.13 7.39
C ALA A 81 2.24 -1.83 8.35
N GLU A 82 2.10 -2.66 9.38
CA GLU A 82 1.07 -2.52 10.43
C GLU A 82 -0.37 -2.31 9.88
N GLN A 83 -0.70 -2.89 8.73
CA GLN A 83 -2.00 -2.68 8.08
C GLN A 83 -3.16 -3.25 8.89
N PRO A 84 -4.13 -2.42 9.34
CA PRO A 84 -5.27 -2.87 10.12
C PRO A 84 -6.36 -3.51 9.24
N LEU A 85 -7.27 -4.31 9.85
CA LEU A 85 -8.29 -5.06 9.12
C LEU A 85 -9.27 -4.19 8.32
N TRP A 86 -9.59 -2.98 8.78
CA TRP A 86 -10.46 -2.08 8.00
C TRP A 86 -9.82 -1.60 6.70
N ILE A 87 -8.50 -1.44 6.66
CA ILE A 87 -7.77 -1.15 5.42
C ILE A 87 -7.71 -2.42 4.55
N THR A 88 -7.39 -3.57 5.13
CA THR A 88 -7.38 -4.88 4.44
C THR A 88 -8.72 -5.17 3.76
N TYR A 89 -9.84 -4.86 4.40
CA TYR A 89 -11.18 -5.02 3.82
C TYR A 89 -11.37 -4.21 2.54
N TYR A 90 -10.96 -2.92 2.54
CA TYR A 90 -11.11 -2.08 1.34
C TYR A 90 -10.09 -2.43 0.26
N TYR A 91 -8.92 -2.90 0.63
CA TYR A 91 -7.96 -3.49 -0.30
C TYR A 91 -8.53 -4.73 -0.98
N LEU A 92 -9.17 -5.60 -0.23
CA LEU A 92 -9.83 -6.79 -0.77
C LEU A 92 -10.95 -6.42 -1.75
N LYS A 93 -11.80 -5.47 -1.38
CA LYS A 93 -12.85 -4.95 -2.29
C LYS A 93 -12.28 -4.36 -3.57
N GLU A 94 -11.20 -3.61 -3.47
CA GLU A 94 -10.52 -3.06 -4.65
C GLU A 94 -9.90 -4.18 -5.49
N ALA A 95 -9.26 -5.15 -4.85
CA ALA A 95 -8.61 -6.27 -5.53
C ALA A 95 -9.60 -7.11 -6.33
N TYR A 96 -10.80 -7.35 -5.82
CA TYR A 96 -11.84 -8.11 -6.52
C TYR A 96 -12.35 -7.46 -7.81
N LYS A 97 -12.08 -6.18 -8.05
CA LYS A 97 -12.37 -5.53 -9.34
C LYS A 97 -11.45 -6.00 -10.46
N TYR A 98 -10.28 -6.54 -10.12
CA TYR A 98 -9.21 -6.90 -11.06
C TYR A 98 -8.88 -8.39 -11.05
N GLN A 99 -9.06 -9.05 -9.91
CA GLN A 99 -8.66 -10.44 -9.69
C GLN A 99 -9.81 -11.24 -9.06
N LYS A 100 -9.79 -12.54 -9.28
CA LYS A 100 -10.70 -13.51 -8.66
C LYS A 100 -9.88 -14.62 -8.02
N PRO A 101 -9.18 -14.34 -6.90
CA PRO A 101 -8.34 -15.33 -6.25
C PRO A 101 -9.20 -16.51 -5.76
N LYS A 102 -8.65 -17.71 -5.81
CA LYS A 102 -9.25 -18.93 -5.25
C LYS A 102 -9.13 -18.98 -3.72
N VAL A 103 -8.05 -18.38 -3.22
CA VAL A 103 -7.74 -18.31 -1.78
C VAL A 103 -7.32 -16.90 -1.43
N VAL A 104 -7.83 -16.40 -0.30
CA VAL A 104 -7.37 -15.16 0.32
C VAL A 104 -6.80 -15.50 1.69
N ILE A 105 -5.54 -15.15 1.92
CA ILE A 105 -4.87 -15.30 3.21
C ILE A 105 -4.91 -13.93 3.89
N ILE A 106 -5.42 -13.87 5.11
CA ILE A 106 -5.49 -12.64 5.91
C ILE A 106 -4.61 -12.81 7.14
N ASP A 107 -3.62 -11.93 7.28
CA ASP A 107 -2.88 -11.77 8.53
C ASP A 107 -3.74 -11.00 9.54
N VAL A 108 -3.94 -11.60 10.70
CA VAL A 108 -4.76 -11.02 11.78
C VAL A 108 -3.92 -10.43 12.91
N PHE A 109 -2.59 -10.42 12.80
CA PHE A 109 -1.71 -9.88 13.83
C PHE A 109 -2.05 -8.44 14.19
N SER A 110 -2.19 -7.59 13.17
CA SER A 110 -2.55 -6.18 13.37
C SER A 110 -3.90 -6.00 14.07
N ALA A 111 -4.84 -6.91 13.86
CA ALA A 111 -6.15 -6.88 14.50
C ALA A 111 -6.06 -7.07 16.02
N ALA A 112 -5.17 -7.95 16.46
CA ALA A 112 -4.96 -8.23 17.87
C ALA A 112 -4.02 -7.22 18.55
N ARG A 113 -3.04 -6.70 17.80
CA ARG A 113 -2.00 -5.79 18.32
C ARG A 113 -2.49 -4.37 18.52
N PHE A 114 -3.27 -3.82 17.58
CA PHE A 114 -3.69 -2.42 17.63
C PHE A 114 -5.05 -2.29 18.30
N LYS A 115 -5.07 -1.56 19.42
CA LYS A 115 -6.27 -1.36 20.25
C LYS A 115 -7.02 -0.07 19.90
N GLU A 116 -6.42 0.81 19.10
CA GLU A 116 -7.00 2.08 18.70
C GLU A 116 -7.89 1.93 17.47
N ASP A 117 -8.97 2.70 17.42
CA ASP A 117 -9.86 2.73 16.25
C ASP A 117 -9.22 3.34 15.01
N TYR A 118 -8.20 4.16 15.21
CA TYR A 118 -7.43 4.82 14.16
C TYR A 118 -5.95 4.55 14.37
N HIS A 119 -5.31 4.00 13.35
CA HIS A 119 -3.89 3.69 13.36
C HIS A 119 -3.19 4.46 12.25
N TYR A 120 -2.40 5.48 12.62
CA TYR A 120 -1.78 6.40 11.66
C TYR A 120 -0.37 6.02 11.24
N LYS A 121 0.32 5.20 12.04
CA LYS A 121 1.66 4.77 11.70
C LYS A 121 1.63 3.99 10.38
N TRP A 122 2.49 4.35 9.45
CA TRP A 122 2.58 3.75 8.11
C TRP A 122 1.30 3.83 7.26
N MET A 123 0.33 4.66 7.63
CA MET A 123 -0.92 4.78 6.90
C MET A 123 -0.73 5.24 5.46
N GLU A 124 0.29 6.08 5.20
CA GLU A 124 0.67 6.54 3.88
C GLU A 124 0.96 5.37 2.94
N GLU A 125 1.62 4.32 3.43
CA GLU A 125 1.91 3.13 2.63
C GLU A 125 0.64 2.47 2.11
N SER A 126 -0.35 2.35 2.97
CA SER A 126 -1.64 1.76 2.62
C SER A 126 -2.47 2.66 1.72
N PHE A 127 -2.42 3.98 1.93
CA PHE A 127 -3.36 4.89 1.31
C PHE A 127 -2.95 5.33 -0.10
N TYR A 128 -1.67 5.63 -0.32
CA TYR A 128 -1.25 6.28 -1.57
C TYR A 128 -1.15 5.37 -2.78
N GLY A 129 -0.95 4.08 -2.60
CA GLY A 129 -0.92 3.11 -3.70
C GLY A 129 -2.26 2.94 -4.39
N MET A 130 -3.35 3.05 -3.65
CA MET A 130 -4.70 2.79 -4.14
C MET A 130 -5.18 3.88 -5.10
N ARG A 131 -5.76 3.46 -6.24
CA ARG A 131 -6.37 4.38 -7.21
C ARG A 131 -7.53 5.13 -6.58
N PHE A 132 -7.74 6.38 -7.05
CA PHE A 132 -8.89 7.14 -6.63
C PHE A 132 -10.19 6.46 -7.07
N GLY A 133 -11.12 6.29 -6.13
CA GLY A 133 -12.39 5.64 -6.36
C GLY A 133 -13.18 5.47 -5.06
N ARG A 134 -14.34 4.82 -5.17
CA ARG A 134 -15.26 4.62 -4.05
C ARG A 134 -14.59 3.94 -2.85
N GLU A 135 -13.86 2.85 -3.08
CA GLU A 135 -13.22 2.07 -1.99
C GLU A 135 -12.17 2.89 -1.26
N LYS A 136 -11.40 3.74 -1.97
CA LYS A 136 -10.44 4.64 -1.33
C LYS A 136 -11.12 5.70 -0.47
N ILE A 137 -12.24 6.26 -0.93
CA ILE A 137 -13.02 7.24 -0.17
C ILE A 137 -13.63 6.60 1.09
N GLU A 138 -14.23 5.43 0.94
CA GLU A 138 -14.81 4.70 2.07
C GLU A 138 -13.74 4.23 3.06
N MET A 139 -12.57 3.80 2.58
CA MET A 139 -11.41 3.48 3.40
C MET A 139 -10.96 4.72 4.21
N LEU A 140 -10.87 5.88 3.58
CA LEU A 140 -10.54 7.13 4.28
C LEU A 140 -11.47 7.41 5.45
N LYS A 141 -12.77 7.27 5.22
CA LYS A 141 -13.80 7.56 6.25
C LYS A 141 -13.69 6.67 7.50
N VAL A 142 -13.17 5.47 7.35
CA VAL A 142 -13.05 4.51 8.46
C VAL A 142 -11.66 4.45 9.07
N ALA A 143 -10.66 4.89 8.33
CA ALA A 143 -9.28 4.83 8.74
C ALA A 143 -8.75 6.15 9.34
N VAL A 144 -9.47 7.24 9.16
CA VAL A 144 -9.05 8.60 9.57
C VAL A 144 -10.23 9.35 10.17
N GLU A 145 -10.01 10.11 11.22
CA GLU A 145 -11.01 11.04 11.75
C GLU A 145 -11.32 12.15 10.72
N LYS A 146 -12.55 12.63 10.77
CA LYS A 146 -13.09 13.57 9.78
C LYS A 146 -12.31 14.87 9.66
N ASP A 147 -11.79 15.39 10.75
CA ASP A 147 -10.99 16.63 10.81
C ASP A 147 -9.61 16.46 10.15
N ARG A 148 -9.11 15.23 10.07
CA ARG A 148 -7.82 14.88 9.46
C ARG A 148 -7.91 14.45 7.99
N TYR A 149 -9.08 14.41 7.38
CA TYR A 149 -9.22 13.98 5.97
C TYR A 149 -8.35 14.77 5.01
N ARG A 150 -8.09 16.04 5.29
CA ARG A 150 -7.23 16.91 4.46
C ARG A 150 -5.78 16.45 4.41
N GLU A 151 -5.31 15.71 5.40
CA GLU A 151 -3.94 15.18 5.44
C GLU A 151 -3.74 14.10 4.36
N TYR A 152 -4.79 13.39 3.99
CA TYR A 152 -4.76 12.26 3.06
C TYR A 152 -5.44 12.53 1.73
N PHE A 153 -6.25 13.60 1.63
CA PHE A 153 -6.98 13.90 0.41
C PHE A 153 -7.19 15.42 0.22
N PRO A 154 -6.86 15.95 -0.99
CA PRO A 154 -6.12 15.27 -2.06
C PRO A 154 -4.66 15.01 -1.67
N SER A 155 -4.12 13.90 -2.12
CA SER A 155 -2.78 13.42 -1.75
C SER A 155 -1.63 14.44 -1.96
N PHE A 156 -1.83 15.46 -2.78
CA PHE A 156 -0.86 16.53 -2.99
C PHE A 156 -0.55 17.30 -1.69
N PHE A 157 -1.56 17.55 -0.85
CA PHE A 157 -1.33 18.26 0.41
C PHE A 157 -0.53 17.42 1.41
N SER A 158 -0.61 16.10 1.35
CA SER A 158 0.15 15.20 2.21
C SER A 158 1.64 15.19 1.90
N TYR A 159 2.01 15.51 0.66
CA TYR A 159 3.40 15.47 0.21
C TYR A 159 4.10 16.82 0.24
N HIS A 160 3.40 17.93 0.52
CA HIS A 160 3.96 19.27 0.36
C HIS A 160 5.20 19.52 1.23
N ASN A 161 5.34 18.83 2.36
CA ASN A 161 6.51 18.93 3.24
C ASN A 161 7.65 18.00 2.83
N ARG A 162 7.44 17.07 1.89
CA ARG A 162 8.43 16.06 1.51
C ARG A 162 9.61 16.64 0.73
N TYR A 163 9.55 17.91 0.33
CA TYR A 163 10.68 18.57 -0.35
C TYR A 163 11.99 18.54 0.46
N ILE A 164 11.91 18.40 1.78
CA ILE A 164 13.07 18.30 2.69
C ILE A 164 13.75 16.92 2.55
N ASP A 165 12.99 15.88 2.26
CA ASP A 165 13.44 14.47 2.24
C ASP A 165 13.64 13.93 0.82
N LEU A 166 13.60 14.81 -0.20
CA LEU A 166 13.79 14.39 -1.58
C LEU A 166 15.23 13.92 -1.81
N ASN A 167 15.36 12.79 -2.49
CA ASN A 167 16.63 12.21 -2.86
C ASN A 167 16.75 12.02 -4.39
N LYS A 168 17.93 11.61 -4.85
CA LYS A 168 18.18 11.38 -6.28
C LYS A 168 17.26 10.33 -6.89
N GLU A 169 16.84 9.35 -6.11
CA GLU A 169 15.94 8.27 -6.56
C GLU A 169 14.54 8.80 -6.86
N ASP A 170 14.07 9.82 -6.14
CA ASP A 170 12.77 10.44 -6.42
C ASP A 170 12.75 11.08 -7.82
N ILE A 171 13.87 11.67 -8.25
CA ILE A 171 14.01 12.26 -9.59
C ILE A 171 14.21 11.17 -10.64
N LEU A 172 15.09 10.21 -10.40
CA LEU A 172 15.34 9.10 -11.34
C LEU A 172 14.10 8.23 -11.57
N ASN A 173 13.28 8.05 -10.55
CA ASN A 173 12.04 7.29 -10.63
C ASN A 173 10.93 7.96 -11.47
N ILE A 174 11.08 9.21 -11.92
CA ILE A 174 10.19 9.81 -12.94
C ILE A 174 10.26 9.02 -14.24
N PHE A 175 11.46 8.56 -14.59
CA PHE A 175 11.74 7.85 -15.84
C PHE A 175 11.92 6.34 -15.65
N GLY A 176 11.98 5.85 -14.40
CA GLY A 176 12.49 4.54 -14.05
C GLY A 176 11.46 3.49 -13.67
N ASN A 177 11.75 2.39 -14.11
CA ASN A 177 11.48 0.96 -13.88
C ASN A 177 10.55 0.61 -12.72
N ARG A 178 9.24 0.86 -12.91
CA ARG A 178 8.19 0.18 -12.15
C ARG A 178 8.20 -1.36 -12.38
N LYS A 179 8.92 -1.83 -13.40
CA LYS A 179 8.96 -3.26 -13.80
C LYS A 179 9.73 -4.17 -12.85
N GLU A 180 10.80 -3.69 -12.21
CA GLU A 180 11.61 -4.56 -11.33
C GLU A 180 10.87 -5.08 -10.10
N LYS A 181 9.93 -4.28 -9.56
CA LYS A 181 9.16 -4.67 -8.36
C LYS A 181 7.98 -5.61 -8.66
N GLU A 182 7.60 -5.78 -9.91
CA GLU A 182 6.57 -6.75 -10.33
C GLU A 182 7.06 -8.20 -10.25
N ILE A 183 8.37 -8.42 -10.33
CA ILE A 183 8.98 -9.76 -10.34
C ILE A 183 8.65 -10.53 -9.05
N PHE A 184 8.67 -9.86 -7.92
CA PHE A 184 8.44 -10.48 -6.61
C PHE A 184 6.97 -10.54 -6.19
N LYS A 185 6.03 -10.08 -7.03
CA LYS A 185 4.59 -10.16 -6.76
C LYS A 185 4.21 -9.68 -5.35
N GLY A 186 4.80 -8.57 -4.92
CA GLY A 186 4.57 -7.96 -3.60
C GLY A 186 5.48 -8.44 -2.48
N TYR A 187 6.08 -9.62 -2.59
CA TYR A 187 7.06 -10.09 -1.63
C TYR A 187 8.28 -9.16 -1.57
N THR A 188 8.77 -8.91 -0.36
CA THR A 188 9.95 -8.06 -0.14
C THR A 188 11.10 -8.90 0.39
N PRO A 189 12.00 -9.37 -0.48
CA PRO A 189 13.16 -10.13 -0.05
C PRO A 189 14.10 -9.24 0.78
N SER A 190 14.60 -9.79 1.89
CA SER A 190 15.68 -9.19 2.67
C SER A 190 16.91 -10.09 2.55
N PHE A 191 18.02 -9.48 2.17
CA PHE A 191 19.32 -10.17 2.03
C PHE A 191 20.28 -9.78 3.16
N ASN A 192 19.83 -9.03 4.13
CA ASN A 192 20.64 -8.62 5.27
C ASN A 192 20.88 -9.81 6.20
N ARG A 193 22.11 -9.99 6.61
CA ARG A 193 22.44 -10.92 7.70
C ARG A 193 22.11 -10.23 9.01
N ILE A 194 21.26 -10.85 9.82
CA ILE A 194 21.01 -10.43 11.20
C ILE A 194 22.02 -11.20 12.06
N ASP A 195 22.84 -10.49 12.81
CA ASP A 195 23.65 -11.10 13.85
C ASP A 195 22.68 -11.49 14.99
N GLN A 196 22.51 -12.81 15.19
CA GLN A 196 21.64 -13.36 16.23
C GLN A 196 22.40 -13.56 17.56
N SER A 197 23.48 -12.80 17.79
CA SER A 197 24.27 -12.89 19.03
C SER A 197 23.46 -12.52 20.29
N GLU A 198 22.41 -11.72 20.14
CA GLU A 198 21.47 -11.43 21.21
C GLU A 198 20.29 -12.41 21.16
N PRO A 199 19.96 -13.08 22.28
CA PRO A 199 18.77 -13.90 22.35
C PRO A 199 17.53 -13.02 22.06
N PHE A 200 16.58 -13.51 21.28
CA PHE A 200 15.28 -12.88 21.13
C PHE A 200 14.75 -12.58 22.53
N GLY A 201 14.55 -11.30 22.82
CA GLY A 201 14.02 -10.83 24.09
C GLY A 201 12.73 -11.58 24.44
N GLY A 202 12.59 -11.90 25.72
CA GLY A 202 11.64 -12.88 26.23
C GLY A 202 10.22 -12.73 25.74
N TRP A 203 9.62 -13.87 25.53
CA TRP A 203 8.18 -14.05 25.31
C TRP A 203 7.39 -13.91 26.63
N ASP A 204 7.96 -13.19 27.63
CA ASP A 204 7.58 -13.30 29.03
C ASP A 204 6.31 -12.55 29.41
N GLU A 205 5.75 -11.75 28.51
CA GLU A 205 4.44 -11.12 28.74
C GLU A 205 3.52 -11.46 27.56
N LEU A 206 2.70 -12.48 27.75
CA LEU A 206 1.50 -12.70 26.92
C LEU A 206 0.55 -11.52 27.21
N GLU A 207 0.70 -10.43 26.47
CA GLU A 207 -0.31 -9.39 26.42
C GLU A 207 -1.64 -10.03 26.01
N ASP A 208 -2.72 -9.62 26.63
CA ASP A 208 -4.07 -10.05 26.21
C ASP A 208 -4.39 -9.46 24.83
N TYR A 209 -4.22 -10.28 23.79
CA TYR A 209 -4.48 -9.92 22.38
C TYR A 209 -5.96 -10.05 22.02
N SER A 210 -6.85 -9.43 22.77
CA SER A 210 -8.25 -9.35 22.40
C SER A 210 -8.45 -8.48 21.16
N LEU A 211 -9.40 -8.85 20.31
CA LEU A 211 -9.80 -8.00 19.18
C LEU A 211 -10.58 -6.78 19.69
N THR A 212 -10.36 -5.62 19.05
CA THR A 212 -11.26 -4.47 19.24
C THR A 212 -12.59 -4.72 18.54
N GLU A 213 -13.66 -4.04 18.98
CA GLU A 213 -14.97 -4.13 18.31
C GLU A 213 -14.87 -3.82 16.80
N LYS A 214 -14.08 -2.81 16.44
CA LYS A 214 -13.84 -2.44 15.05
C LYS A 214 -13.10 -3.54 14.27
N SER A 215 -12.06 -4.13 14.86
CA SER A 215 -11.33 -5.23 14.24
C SER A 215 -12.25 -6.46 14.03
N GLU A 216 -13.09 -6.77 15.02
CA GLU A 216 -14.07 -7.85 14.95
C GLU A 216 -15.12 -7.62 13.86
N GLU A 217 -15.64 -6.39 13.76
CA GLU A 217 -16.59 -5.98 12.73
C GLU A 217 -15.99 -6.20 11.33
N TYR A 218 -14.75 -5.73 11.10
CA TYR A 218 -14.11 -5.85 9.79
C TYR A 218 -13.70 -7.28 9.47
N LEU A 219 -13.29 -8.08 10.44
CA LEU A 219 -13.08 -9.51 10.24
C LEU A 219 -14.36 -10.23 9.81
N LYS A 220 -15.51 -9.89 10.41
CA LYS A 220 -16.82 -10.41 10.00
C LYS A 220 -17.20 -9.95 8.58
N LYS A 221 -16.85 -8.72 8.18
CA LYS A 221 -17.09 -8.22 6.81
C LYS A 221 -16.22 -8.90 5.76
N ILE A 222 -14.98 -9.24 6.09
CA ILE A 222 -14.05 -9.95 5.20
C ILE A 222 -14.53 -11.39 4.94
N LYS A 223 -15.13 -12.05 5.93
CA LYS A 223 -15.63 -13.43 5.82
C LYS A 223 -16.91 -13.59 4.97
N LYS A 224 -17.59 -12.50 4.65
CA LYS A 224 -18.81 -12.49 3.82
C LYS A 224 -18.49 -12.39 2.34
#